data_7c959f1b60ce15ac3a889fb19f5b6cd2
#
_entry.id   7c959f1b60ce15ac3a889fb19f5b6cd2
#
_cell.length_a   1.000
_cell.length_b   1.000
_cell.length_c   1.000
_cell.angle_alpha   90.00
_cell.angle_beta   90.00
_cell.angle_gamma   90.00
#
_symmetry.space_group_name_H-M   'P 1'
#
loop_
_entity.id
_entity.type
_entity.pdbx_description
1 polymer ?
#
loop_
_entity_poly.entity_id
_entity_poly.type
_entity_poly.pdbx_seq_one_letter_code
_entity_poly.pdbx_strand_id
1 'polypeptide(L)'
;ALLLSRVRRERRTVSESEAVLGDLDLSVVEFRDRGRAAIRDGRWNDAVIEFTRAIAREAADRTLLSEAPSLTAHEIGSQLAPVFPDHAATTARTMDVFDAVRYGRYAATEADARAAQTHDETLRKARPILAGSAAAGAT
;
A
#
# COMPACT_ATOMS: atom_id res chain seq x y z
N ALA A 1 27.79 17.58 -15.83
CA ALA A 1 26.41 17.69 -16.31
C ALA A 1 25.86 16.30 -16.68
N LEU A 2 26.63 15.46 -17.35
CA LEU A 2 26.23 14.11 -17.73
C LEU A 2 26.06 13.17 -16.54
N LEU A 3 26.91 13.29 -15.51
CA LEU A 3 26.83 12.50 -14.29
C LEU A 3 25.58 12.83 -13.45
N LEU A 4 25.23 14.12 -13.39
CA LEU A 4 24.01 14.56 -12.68
C LEU A 4 22.73 14.09 -13.37
N SER A 5 22.73 14.04 -14.71
CA SER A 5 21.61 13.52 -15.49
C SER A 5 21.42 12.03 -15.27
N ARG A 6 22.51 11.25 -15.18
CA ARG A 6 22.46 9.81 -14.91
C ARG A 6 21.93 9.52 -13.51
N VAL A 7 22.41 10.24 -12.51
CA VAL A 7 21.96 10.08 -11.13
C VAL A 7 20.48 10.41 -10.98
N ARG A 8 19.99 11.44 -11.66
CA ARG A 8 18.57 11.78 -11.69
C ARG A 8 17.73 10.71 -12.38
N ARG A 9 18.21 10.12 -13.48
CA ARG A 9 17.53 9.03 -14.17
C ARG A 9 17.45 7.78 -13.32
N GLU A 10 18.55 7.40 -12.66
CA GLU A 10 18.60 6.24 -11.78
C GLU A 10 17.65 6.40 -10.59
N ARG A 11 17.62 7.57 -9.97
CA ARG A 11 16.67 7.87 -8.87
C ARG A 11 15.22 7.79 -9.33
N ARG A 12 14.92 8.28 -10.53
CA ARG A 12 13.58 8.25 -11.10
C ARG A 12 13.15 6.82 -11.42
N THR A 13 14.03 6.01 -11.97
CA THR A 13 13.78 4.60 -12.28
C THR A 13 13.57 3.78 -11.02
N VAL A 14 14.41 3.98 -9.98
CA VAL A 14 14.28 3.32 -8.69
C VAL A 14 12.97 3.74 -8.01
N SER A 15 12.62 5.03 -8.04
CA SER A 15 11.37 5.55 -7.47
C SER A 15 10.14 4.94 -8.15
N GLU A 16 10.14 4.83 -9.49
CA GLU A 16 9.06 4.21 -10.25
C GLU A 16 8.93 2.71 -9.94
N SER A 17 10.06 1.99 -9.81
CA SER A 17 10.06 0.57 -9.48
C SER A 17 9.62 0.31 -8.03
N GLU A 18 9.79 1.29 -7.14
CA GLU A 18 9.38 1.20 -5.74
C GLU A 18 7.91 1.57 -5.52
N ALA A 19 7.25 2.16 -6.50
CA ALA A 19 5.84 2.54 -6.38
C ALA A 19 4.96 1.30 -6.21
N VAL A 20 4.02 1.38 -5.28
CA VAL A 20 3.10 0.27 -4.99
C VAL A 20 2.12 0.07 -6.14
N LEU A 21 1.52 1.13 -6.64
CA LEU A 21 0.55 1.08 -7.74
C LEU A 21 1.20 1.31 -9.11
N GLY A 22 2.07 2.31 -9.23
CA GLY A 22 2.72 2.66 -10.50
C GLY A 22 1.71 2.84 -11.62
N ASP A 23 1.98 2.23 -12.77
CA ASP A 23 1.14 2.27 -13.97
C ASP A 23 0.02 1.20 -13.96
N LEU A 24 -0.16 0.47 -12.87
CA LEU A 24 -1.18 -0.56 -12.78
C LEU A 24 -2.58 0.08 -12.77
N ASP A 25 -3.36 -0.22 -13.80
CA ASP A 25 -4.72 0.30 -13.96
C ASP A 25 -5.75 -0.79 -13.62
N LEU A 26 -5.61 -1.36 -12.44
CA LEU A 26 -6.54 -2.36 -11.93
C LEU A 26 -7.41 -1.74 -10.84
N SER A 27 -8.67 -2.14 -10.80
CA SER A 27 -9.60 -1.72 -9.76
C SER A 27 -9.29 -2.40 -8.42
N VAL A 28 -9.82 -1.84 -7.34
CA VAL A 28 -9.71 -2.46 -6.02
C VAL A 28 -10.31 -3.87 -6.01
N VAL A 29 -11.42 -4.09 -6.72
CA VAL A 29 -12.05 -5.41 -6.83
C VAL A 29 -11.13 -6.41 -7.52
N GLU A 30 -10.46 -5.98 -8.59
CA GLU A 30 -9.51 -6.83 -9.32
C GLU A 30 -8.31 -7.20 -8.45
N PHE A 31 -7.75 -6.26 -7.69
CA PHE A 31 -6.66 -6.57 -6.76
C PHE A 31 -7.11 -7.57 -5.68
N ARG A 32 -8.30 -7.37 -5.11
CA ARG A 32 -8.86 -8.31 -4.11
C ARG A 32 -9.09 -9.69 -4.68
N ASP A 33 -9.62 -9.78 -5.91
CA ASP A 33 -9.83 -11.07 -6.58
C ASP A 33 -8.52 -11.82 -6.78
N ARG A 34 -7.46 -11.12 -7.22
CA ARG A 34 -6.12 -11.69 -7.37
C ARG A 34 -5.56 -12.14 -6.03
N GLY A 35 -5.74 -11.35 -4.98
CA GLY A 35 -5.30 -11.70 -3.63
C GLY A 35 -5.99 -12.97 -3.12
N ARG A 36 -7.30 -13.07 -3.29
CA ARG A 36 -8.07 -14.26 -2.88
C ARG A 36 -7.65 -15.51 -3.67
N ALA A 37 -7.44 -15.36 -4.98
CA ALA A 37 -6.93 -16.45 -5.81
C ALA A 37 -5.54 -16.91 -5.34
N ALA A 38 -4.68 -15.97 -5.01
CA ALA A 38 -3.34 -16.28 -4.49
C ALA A 38 -3.41 -17.06 -3.17
N ILE A 39 -4.31 -16.68 -2.25
CA ILE A 39 -4.52 -17.41 -1.00
C ILE A 39 -4.98 -18.85 -1.29
N ARG A 40 -5.97 -19.03 -2.17
CA ARG A 40 -6.47 -20.36 -2.53
C ARG A 40 -5.36 -21.28 -3.09
N ASP A 41 -4.43 -20.68 -3.82
CA ASP A 41 -3.34 -21.41 -4.47
C ASP A 41 -2.09 -21.54 -3.60
N GLY A 42 -2.09 -21.00 -2.38
CA GLY A 42 -0.92 -21.00 -1.50
C GLY A 42 0.21 -20.08 -1.96
N ARG A 43 -0.08 -19.11 -2.83
CA ARG A 43 0.88 -18.11 -3.30
C ARG A 43 0.90 -16.91 -2.34
N TRP A 44 1.58 -17.10 -1.19
CA TRP A 44 1.53 -16.14 -0.09
C TRP A 44 2.17 -14.80 -0.44
N ASN A 45 3.28 -14.80 -1.17
CA ASN A 45 3.92 -13.57 -1.64
C ASN A 45 2.97 -12.74 -2.50
N ASP A 46 2.34 -13.39 -3.47
CA ASP A 46 1.40 -12.71 -4.36
C ASP A 46 0.20 -12.16 -3.59
N ALA A 47 -0.30 -12.92 -2.62
CA ALA A 47 -1.42 -12.47 -1.78
C ALA A 47 -1.08 -11.19 -1.01
N VAL A 48 0.09 -11.13 -0.38
CA VAL A 48 0.57 -9.92 0.30
C VAL A 48 0.63 -8.75 -0.67
N ILE A 49 1.20 -8.97 -1.84
CA ILE A 49 1.35 -7.91 -2.86
C ILE A 49 -0.02 -7.39 -3.31
N GLU A 50 -0.94 -8.29 -3.65
CA GLU A 50 -2.23 -7.89 -4.20
C GLU A 50 -3.13 -7.21 -3.16
N PHE A 51 -3.16 -7.70 -1.93
CA PHE A 51 -3.94 -7.04 -0.87
C PHE A 51 -3.36 -5.68 -0.47
N THR A 52 -2.04 -5.53 -0.47
CA THR A 52 -1.41 -4.23 -0.23
C THR A 52 -1.77 -3.23 -1.33
N ARG A 53 -1.78 -3.67 -2.58
CA ARG A 53 -2.23 -2.86 -3.71
C ARG A 53 -3.71 -2.50 -3.60
N ALA A 54 -4.53 -3.41 -3.11
CA ALA A 54 -5.95 -3.13 -2.84
C ALA A 54 -6.11 -2.00 -1.82
N ILE A 55 -5.33 -2.04 -0.73
CA ILE A 55 -5.31 -0.98 0.28
C ILE A 55 -4.96 0.37 -0.36
N ALA A 56 -3.90 0.40 -1.15
CA ALA A 56 -3.46 1.63 -1.81
C ALA A 56 -4.49 2.14 -2.82
N ARG A 57 -5.08 1.25 -3.62
CA ARG A 57 -6.08 1.62 -4.63
C ARG A 57 -7.34 2.17 -3.99
N GLU A 58 -7.84 1.54 -2.95
CA GLU A 58 -9.03 2.04 -2.26
C GLU A 58 -8.76 3.39 -1.61
N ALA A 59 -7.61 3.57 -0.97
CA ALA A 59 -7.22 4.85 -0.39
C ALA A 59 -7.13 5.94 -1.47
N ALA A 60 -6.58 5.62 -2.64
CA ALA A 60 -6.52 6.55 -3.77
C ALA A 60 -7.92 6.90 -4.28
N ASP A 61 -8.80 5.90 -4.44
CA ASP A 61 -10.17 6.09 -4.91
C ASP A 61 -10.98 6.95 -3.94
N ARG A 62 -10.69 6.84 -2.65
CA ARG A 62 -11.33 7.66 -1.60
C ARG A 62 -10.66 9.02 -1.41
N THR A 63 -9.69 9.36 -2.23
CA THR A 63 -8.92 10.61 -2.19
C THR A 63 -8.14 10.80 -0.87
N LEU A 64 -7.67 9.71 -0.29
CA LEU A 64 -6.92 9.73 0.97
C LEU A 64 -5.41 9.80 0.75
N LEU A 65 -4.95 9.65 -0.49
CA LEU A 65 -3.53 9.72 -0.85
C LEU A 65 -3.32 10.82 -1.87
N SER A 66 -2.22 11.56 -1.71
CA SER A 66 -1.75 12.50 -2.72
C SER A 66 -0.69 11.84 -3.59
N GLU A 67 -0.77 12.04 -4.91
CA GLU A 67 0.19 11.48 -5.88
C GLU A 67 0.27 9.94 -5.82
N ALA A 68 -0.87 9.28 -5.62
CA ALA A 68 -0.97 7.84 -5.40
C ALA A 68 -0.14 6.97 -6.34
N PRO A 69 -0.10 7.21 -7.67
CA PRO A 69 0.65 6.33 -8.58
C PRO A 69 2.16 6.27 -8.30
N SER A 70 2.74 7.31 -7.71
CA SER A 70 4.18 7.38 -7.47
C SER A 70 4.61 6.98 -6.05
N LEU A 71 3.67 6.73 -5.15
CA LEU A 71 3.98 6.49 -3.74
C LEU A 71 4.63 5.13 -3.50
N THR A 72 5.70 5.13 -2.72
CA THR A 72 6.29 3.92 -2.15
C THR A 72 5.41 3.39 -1.01
N ALA A 73 5.65 2.16 -0.58
CA ALA A 73 4.93 1.57 0.55
C ALA A 73 5.10 2.41 1.82
N HIS A 74 6.33 2.84 2.11
CA HIS A 74 6.60 3.69 3.27
C HIS A 74 5.82 5.01 3.22
N GLU A 75 5.76 5.64 2.06
CA GLU A 75 5.02 6.90 1.87
C GLU A 75 3.51 6.71 2.04
N ILE A 76 2.97 5.59 1.54
CA ILE A 76 1.55 5.24 1.76
C ILE A 76 1.28 5.10 3.25
N GLY A 77 2.12 4.35 3.96
CA GLY A 77 2.00 4.19 5.41
C GLY A 77 2.03 5.52 6.15
N SER A 78 2.95 6.41 5.76
CA SER A 78 3.08 7.74 6.36
C SER A 78 1.85 8.62 6.10
N GLN A 79 1.28 8.58 4.89
CA GLN A 79 0.09 9.35 4.56
C GLN A 79 -1.17 8.80 5.23
N LEU A 80 -1.27 7.49 5.40
CA LEU A 80 -2.45 6.87 6.03
C LEU A 80 -2.41 6.90 7.57
N ALA A 81 -1.26 7.09 8.18
CA ALA A 81 -1.13 7.13 9.64
C ALA A 81 -2.05 8.17 10.30
N PRO A 82 -2.11 9.43 9.85
CA PRO A 82 -3.04 10.40 10.44
C PRO A 82 -4.49 10.17 10.03
N VAL A 83 -4.73 9.44 8.95
CA VAL A 83 -6.10 9.16 8.44
C VAL A 83 -6.75 8.03 9.24
N PHE A 84 -5.99 7.01 9.57
CA PHE A 84 -6.42 5.86 10.37
C PHE A 84 -5.45 5.66 11.54
N PRO A 85 -5.43 6.58 12.53
CA PRO A 85 -4.41 6.56 13.58
C PRO A 85 -4.44 5.29 14.44
N ASP A 86 -5.62 4.71 14.66
CA ASP A 86 -5.75 3.47 15.43
C ASP A 86 -5.17 2.26 14.69
N HIS A 87 -4.96 2.38 13.39
CA HIS A 87 -4.44 1.32 12.53
C HIS A 87 -3.05 1.64 11.96
N ALA A 88 -2.43 2.73 12.42
CA ALA A 88 -1.16 3.21 11.87
C ALA A 88 -0.04 2.19 11.97
N ALA A 89 0.10 1.53 13.13
CA ALA A 89 1.13 0.51 13.34
C ALA A 89 0.93 -0.71 12.43
N THR A 90 -0.31 -1.17 12.29
CA THR A 90 -0.63 -2.30 11.42
C THR A 90 -0.42 -1.95 9.94
N THR A 91 -0.76 -0.72 9.54
CA THR A 91 -0.50 -0.25 8.18
C THR A 91 1.00 -0.22 7.90
N ALA A 92 1.80 0.32 8.82
CA ALA A 92 3.26 0.35 8.67
C ALA A 92 3.83 -1.06 8.53
N ARG A 93 3.38 -2.00 9.36
CA ARG A 93 3.82 -3.40 9.28
C ARG A 93 3.45 -4.04 7.96
N THR A 94 2.23 -3.82 7.47
CA THR A 94 1.78 -4.33 6.17
C THR A 94 2.66 -3.82 5.04
N MET A 95 2.99 -2.53 5.07
CA MET A 95 3.86 -1.92 4.06
C MET A 95 5.29 -2.46 4.13
N ASP A 96 5.81 -2.71 5.33
CA ASP A 96 7.14 -3.30 5.52
C ASP A 96 7.21 -4.73 4.98
N VAL A 97 6.17 -5.54 5.23
CA VAL A 97 6.09 -6.91 4.70
C VAL A 97 6.00 -6.89 3.17
N PHE A 98 5.19 -5.99 2.61
CA PHE A 98 5.10 -5.80 1.17
C PHE A 98 6.48 -5.54 0.55
N ASP A 99 7.24 -4.60 1.12
CA ASP A 99 8.57 -4.26 0.61
C ASP A 99 9.53 -5.45 0.72
N ALA A 100 9.54 -6.13 1.86
CA ALA A 100 10.42 -7.27 2.09
C ALA A 100 10.12 -8.42 1.10
N VAL A 101 8.86 -8.68 0.83
CA VAL A 101 8.41 -9.70 -0.13
C VAL A 101 8.77 -9.28 -1.56
N ARG A 102 8.44 -8.05 -1.92
CA ARG A 102 8.64 -7.54 -3.27
C ARG A 102 10.11 -7.55 -3.70
N TYR A 103 11.01 -7.26 -2.78
CA TYR A 103 12.45 -7.22 -3.05
C TYR A 103 13.17 -8.54 -2.73
N GLY A 104 12.43 -9.60 -2.47
CA GLY A 104 12.99 -10.94 -2.29
C GLY A 104 13.77 -11.13 -0.98
N ARG A 105 13.60 -10.21 -0.02
CA ARG A 105 14.27 -10.31 1.30
C ARG A 105 13.54 -11.23 2.28
N TYR A 106 12.31 -11.60 1.94
CA TYR A 106 11.44 -12.35 2.84
C TYR A 106 10.43 -13.14 2.03
N ALA A 107 10.20 -14.38 2.40
CA ALA A 107 9.13 -15.19 1.85
C ALA A 107 7.93 -15.13 2.79
N ALA A 108 6.79 -14.65 2.29
CA ALA A 108 5.59 -14.51 3.09
C ALA A 108 5.06 -15.86 3.55
N THR A 109 4.48 -15.89 4.74
CA THR A 109 3.77 -17.03 5.28
C THR A 109 2.27 -16.89 5.00
N GLU A 110 1.51 -17.96 5.24
CA GLU A 110 0.05 -17.88 5.19
C GLU A 110 -0.48 -16.82 6.16
N ALA A 111 0.12 -16.72 7.36
CA ALA A 111 -0.27 -15.71 8.36
C ALA A 111 -0.08 -14.29 7.81
N ASP A 112 1.01 -14.03 7.09
CA ASP A 112 1.26 -12.73 6.47
C ASP A 112 0.21 -12.40 5.40
N ALA A 113 -0.12 -13.37 4.57
CA ALA A 113 -1.13 -13.21 3.51
C ALA A 113 -2.50 -12.89 4.11
N ARG A 114 -2.91 -13.62 5.14
CA ARG A 114 -4.19 -13.40 5.81
C ARG A 114 -4.21 -12.10 6.59
N ALA A 115 -3.08 -11.69 7.18
CA ALA A 115 -2.97 -10.40 7.86
C ALA A 115 -3.16 -9.24 6.88
N ALA A 116 -2.59 -9.32 5.68
CA ALA A 116 -2.78 -8.31 4.65
C ALA A 116 -4.24 -8.23 4.21
N GLN A 117 -4.88 -9.37 3.99
CA GLN A 117 -6.31 -9.45 3.67
C GLN A 117 -7.18 -8.82 4.76
N THR A 118 -6.94 -9.19 6.00
CA THR A 118 -7.67 -8.66 7.15
C THR A 118 -7.49 -7.15 7.28
N HIS A 119 -6.27 -6.67 7.05
CA HIS A 119 -6.00 -5.22 7.14
C HIS A 119 -6.70 -4.44 6.02
N ASP A 120 -6.71 -4.97 4.80
CA ASP A 120 -7.51 -4.38 3.71
C ASP A 120 -8.98 -4.25 4.12
N GLU A 121 -9.55 -5.29 4.68
CA GLU A 121 -10.94 -5.28 5.13
C GLU A 121 -11.17 -4.32 6.30
N THR A 122 -10.23 -4.26 7.24
CA THR A 122 -10.29 -3.35 8.38
C THR A 122 -10.30 -1.89 7.92
N LEU A 123 -9.40 -1.52 7.04
CA LEU A 123 -9.35 -0.14 6.52
C LEU A 123 -10.56 0.20 5.66
N ARG A 124 -11.07 -0.76 4.91
CA ARG A 124 -12.29 -0.58 4.10
C ARG A 124 -13.48 -0.17 4.97
N LYS A 125 -13.60 -0.75 6.15
CA LYS A 125 -14.69 -0.48 7.09
C LYS A 125 -14.41 0.70 8.01
N ALA A 126 -13.15 1.09 8.18
CA ALA A 126 -12.76 2.16 9.09
C ALA A 126 -13.19 3.51 8.54
N ARG A 127 -13.57 4.40 9.46
CA ARG A 127 -13.92 5.77 9.12
C ARG A 127 -12.66 6.64 9.09
N PRO A 128 -12.33 7.25 7.96
CA PRO A 128 -11.13 8.09 7.88
C PRO A 128 -11.32 9.39 8.67
N ILE A 129 -10.24 9.83 9.30
CA ILE A 129 -10.17 11.15 9.91
C ILE A 129 -9.62 12.10 8.85
N LEU A 130 -10.46 13.03 8.41
CA LEU A 130 -10.07 14.05 7.45
C LEU A 130 -9.70 15.32 8.21
N ALA A 131 -8.76 16.09 7.67
CA ALA A 131 -8.25 17.31 8.32
C ALA A 131 -9.38 18.27 8.74
N GLY A 132 -10.41 18.43 7.90
CA GLY A 132 -11.58 19.25 8.20
C GLY A 132 -12.48 18.69 9.30
N SER A 133 -12.62 17.37 9.38
CA SER A 133 -13.42 16.70 10.41
C SER A 133 -12.73 16.74 11.77
N ALA A 134 -11.40 16.64 11.80
CA ALA A 134 -10.62 16.75 13.04
C ALA A 134 -10.75 18.16 13.65
N ALA A 135 -10.71 19.19 12.82
CA ALA A 135 -10.90 20.59 13.27
C ALA A 135 -12.31 20.84 13.83
N ALA A 136 -13.34 20.24 13.22
CA ALA A 136 -14.72 20.36 13.67
C ALA A 136 -14.96 19.62 14.99
N GLY A 137 -14.26 18.52 15.23
CA GLY A 137 -14.36 17.74 16.46
C GLY A 137 -13.63 18.36 17.65
N ALA A 138 -12.76 19.34 17.43
CA ALA A 138 -12.00 20.01 18.47
C ALA A 138 -12.73 21.22 19.08
N THR A 139 -13.87 21.60 18.55
CA THR A 139 -14.72 22.68 19.06
C THR A 139 -15.91 22.17 19.82
#